data_1d62b7737478f84e7cb67c2630296005
#
_entry.id   1d62b7737478f84e7cb67c2630296005
#
_cell.length_a   1.000
_cell.length_b   1.000
_cell.length_c   1.000
_cell.angle_alpha   90.00
_cell.angle_beta   90.00
_cell.angle_gamma   90.00
#
_symmetry.space_group_name_H-M   'P 1'
#
loop_
_entity.id
_entity.type
_entity.pdbx_description
1 polymer ?
#
loop_
_entity_poly.entity_id
_entity_poly.type
_entity_poly.pdbx_seq_one_letter_code
_entity_poly.pdbx_strand_id
1 'polypeptide(L)'
;ATDNSMAPDGCDCFYVLAPVPNNQSNINWSESGEKIKNLVIDKMEKDLLPNLRENIVEDFYLTPDYFEKDLNTKFGSGFSIQPKFTQSAYFRFHNKSEIYDGLYFVGAGTHPGAGVPGVLSSAKVLDKIL
;
A
#
# COMPACT_ATOMS: atom_id res chain seq x y z
N ALA A 1 18.99 -7.40 -10.19
CA ALA A 1 17.73 -7.85 -9.55
C ALA A 1 17.92 -9.25 -8.99
N THR A 2 17.20 -9.58 -7.90
CA THR A 2 17.28 -10.92 -7.26
C THR A 2 16.45 -11.96 -8.01
N ASP A 3 15.51 -11.50 -8.81
CA ASP A 3 14.60 -12.34 -9.61
C ASP A 3 14.58 -11.83 -11.06
N ASN A 4 15.13 -12.61 -11.96
CA ASN A 4 15.22 -12.26 -13.38
C ASN A 4 13.89 -12.38 -14.11
N SER A 5 12.84 -12.97 -13.51
CA SER A 5 11.51 -13.09 -14.12
C SER A 5 10.67 -11.81 -14.00
N MET A 6 11.14 -10.83 -13.22
CA MET A 6 10.40 -9.59 -12.96
C MET A 6 10.52 -8.53 -14.05
N ALA A 7 11.42 -8.69 -15.00
CA ALA A 7 11.58 -7.80 -16.13
C ALA A 7 12.12 -8.56 -17.37
N PRO A 8 11.91 -8.04 -18.59
CA PRO A 8 12.54 -8.58 -19.78
C PRO A 8 14.08 -8.53 -19.72
N ASP A 9 14.74 -9.34 -20.53
CA ASP A 9 16.21 -9.34 -20.61
C ASP A 9 16.78 -7.94 -20.87
N GLY A 10 17.75 -7.54 -20.06
CA GLY A 10 18.36 -6.21 -20.14
C GLY A 10 17.54 -5.07 -19.51
N CYS A 11 16.42 -5.38 -18.87
CA CYS A 11 15.59 -4.41 -18.18
C CYS A 11 15.56 -4.69 -16.66
N ASP A 12 15.20 -3.66 -15.90
CA ASP A 12 14.92 -3.72 -14.48
C ASP A 12 13.47 -3.31 -14.18
N CYS A 13 12.87 -3.88 -13.13
CA CYS A 13 11.54 -3.52 -12.65
C CYS A 13 11.66 -2.74 -11.35
N PHE A 14 11.01 -1.58 -11.28
CA PHE A 14 10.96 -0.73 -10.09
C PHE A 14 9.54 -0.67 -9.54
N TYR A 15 9.40 -0.96 -8.25
CA TYR A 15 8.20 -0.66 -7.48
C TYR A 15 8.45 0.58 -6.63
N VAL A 16 7.68 1.63 -6.85
CA VAL A 16 7.84 2.90 -6.17
C VAL A 16 6.57 3.24 -5.40
N LEU A 17 6.72 3.53 -4.11
CA LEU A 17 5.63 3.93 -3.24
C LEU A 17 5.74 5.43 -2.92
N ALA A 18 4.76 6.20 -3.34
CA ALA A 18 4.60 7.59 -2.98
C ALA A 18 3.43 7.74 -1.97
N PRO A 19 3.68 8.07 -0.70
CA PRO A 19 2.63 8.33 0.26
C PRO A 19 1.79 9.54 -0.16
N VAL A 20 0.49 9.34 -0.28
CA VAL A 20 -0.48 10.39 -0.67
C VAL A 20 -1.69 10.35 0.25
N PRO A 21 -2.46 11.46 0.37
CA PRO A 21 -3.72 11.46 1.08
C PRO A 21 -4.73 10.50 0.44
N ASN A 22 -5.65 9.96 1.23
CA ASN A 22 -6.74 9.13 0.75
C ASN A 22 -7.89 9.99 0.16
N ASN A 23 -8.98 9.36 -0.29
CA ASN A 23 -10.11 10.02 -0.97
C ASN A 23 -10.92 10.99 -0.09
N GLN A 24 -10.66 11.07 1.21
CA GLN A 24 -11.23 12.11 2.06
C GLN A 24 -10.59 13.49 1.83
N SER A 25 -9.49 13.58 1.10
CA SER A 25 -8.76 14.83 0.85
C SER A 25 -9.36 15.72 -0.24
N ASN A 26 -10.41 15.26 -0.94
CA ASN A 26 -11.00 15.93 -2.10
C ASN A 26 -10.03 16.18 -3.27
N ILE A 27 -8.96 15.39 -3.38
CA ILE A 27 -8.04 15.44 -4.52
C ILE A 27 -8.70 14.74 -5.70
N ASN A 28 -8.71 15.39 -6.86
CA ASN A 28 -9.11 14.75 -8.11
C ASN A 28 -7.95 13.89 -8.63
N TRP A 29 -8.03 12.58 -8.40
CA TRP A 29 -6.96 11.65 -8.75
C TRP A 29 -6.85 11.41 -10.26
N SER A 30 -7.92 11.61 -11.03
CA SER A 30 -7.86 11.51 -12.49
C SER A 30 -6.99 12.60 -13.12
N GLU A 31 -6.86 13.74 -12.46
CA GLU A 31 -6.01 14.85 -12.91
C GLU A 31 -4.63 14.87 -12.21
N SER A 32 -4.61 14.46 -10.94
CA SER A 32 -3.41 14.58 -10.09
C SER A 32 -2.48 13.39 -10.19
N GLY A 33 -2.99 12.21 -10.53
CA GLY A 33 -2.21 10.98 -10.58
C GLY A 33 -1.02 11.07 -11.53
N GLU A 34 -1.27 11.49 -12.77
CA GLU A 34 -0.21 11.66 -13.78
C GLU A 34 0.82 12.71 -13.37
N LYS A 35 0.40 13.82 -12.77
CA LYS A 35 1.30 14.86 -12.28
C LYS A 35 2.22 14.33 -11.18
N ILE A 36 1.67 13.56 -10.24
CA ILE A 36 2.45 12.98 -9.14
C ILE A 36 3.41 11.92 -9.68
N LYS A 37 2.97 11.06 -10.61
CA LYS A 37 3.85 10.11 -11.29
C LYS A 37 5.05 10.82 -11.91
N ASN A 38 4.82 11.88 -12.67
CA ASN A 38 5.88 12.63 -13.30
C ASN A 38 6.84 13.28 -12.29
N LEU A 39 6.34 13.84 -11.20
CA LEU A 39 7.18 14.35 -10.12
C LEU A 39 8.06 13.27 -9.48
N VAL A 40 7.52 12.06 -9.32
CA VAL A 40 8.28 10.91 -8.79
C VAL A 40 9.38 10.51 -9.76
N ILE A 41 9.07 10.40 -11.06
CA ILE A 41 10.06 10.08 -12.10
C ILE A 41 11.16 11.13 -12.14
N ASP A 42 10.83 12.43 -12.13
CA ASP A 42 11.80 13.53 -12.12
C ASP A 42 12.72 13.45 -10.90
N LYS A 43 12.15 13.12 -9.72
CA LYS A 43 12.93 12.96 -8.50
C LYS A 43 13.86 11.76 -8.56
N MET A 44 13.40 10.63 -9.08
CA MET A 44 14.21 9.43 -9.27
C MET A 44 15.33 9.67 -10.28
N GLU A 45 15.03 10.32 -11.41
CA GLU A 45 16.04 10.65 -12.43
C GLU A 45 17.13 11.54 -11.88
N LYS A 46 16.74 12.57 -11.13
CA LYS A 46 17.69 13.52 -10.53
C LYS A 46 18.61 12.89 -9.50
N ASP A 47 18.06 12.03 -8.62
CA ASP A 47 18.75 11.61 -7.40
C ASP A 47 19.34 10.20 -7.48
N LEU A 48 18.81 9.33 -8.33
CA LEU A 48 19.12 7.90 -8.30
C LEU A 48 19.52 7.33 -9.65
N LEU A 49 18.80 7.66 -10.72
CA LEU A 49 18.90 6.98 -12.01
C LEU A 49 18.98 7.99 -13.16
N PRO A 50 20.15 8.57 -13.44
CA PRO A 50 20.32 9.52 -14.56
C PRO A 50 19.77 8.96 -15.89
N ASN A 51 19.06 9.79 -16.64
CA ASN A 51 18.38 9.44 -17.90
C ASN A 51 17.26 8.41 -17.77
N LEU A 52 16.66 8.31 -16.57
CA LEU A 52 15.58 7.36 -16.31
C LEU A 52 14.44 7.51 -17.32
N ARG A 53 13.99 8.75 -17.57
CA ARG A 53 12.84 9.03 -18.44
C ARG A 53 13.02 8.50 -19.87
N GLU A 54 14.22 8.59 -20.41
CA GLU A 54 14.54 8.10 -21.75
C GLU A 54 14.62 6.56 -21.83
N ASN A 55 14.77 5.90 -20.68
CA ASN A 55 14.93 4.45 -20.58
C ASN A 55 13.68 3.74 -20.03
N ILE A 56 12.58 4.45 -19.77
CA ILE A 56 11.30 3.82 -19.38
C ILE A 56 10.71 3.14 -20.61
N VAL A 57 10.54 1.82 -20.52
CA VAL A 57 9.87 1.00 -21.54
C VAL A 57 8.37 0.96 -21.29
N GLU A 58 7.98 0.81 -20.04
CA GLU A 58 6.58 0.77 -19.61
C GLU A 58 6.45 1.34 -18.20
N ASP A 59 5.40 2.10 -17.93
CA ASP A 59 5.03 2.55 -16.60
C ASP A 59 3.52 2.51 -16.40
N PHE A 60 3.11 2.31 -15.15
CA PHE A 60 1.74 2.53 -14.71
C PHE A 60 1.73 2.97 -13.25
N TYR A 61 0.60 3.51 -12.81
CA TYR A 61 0.42 3.91 -11.41
C TYR A 61 -0.98 3.59 -10.92
N LEU A 62 -1.10 3.38 -9.63
CA LEU A 62 -2.36 3.14 -8.96
C LEU A 62 -2.63 4.29 -7.98
N THR A 63 -3.82 4.86 -8.02
CA THR A 63 -4.25 5.95 -7.16
C THR A 63 -5.16 5.44 -6.04
N PRO A 64 -5.48 6.26 -5.02
CA PRO A 64 -6.50 5.91 -4.04
C PRO A 64 -7.84 5.48 -4.64
N ASP A 65 -8.22 6.01 -5.80
CA ASP A 65 -9.45 5.59 -6.50
C ASP A 65 -9.44 4.11 -6.87
N TYR A 66 -8.32 3.58 -7.34
CA TYR A 66 -8.18 2.17 -7.63
C TYR A 66 -8.34 1.32 -6.36
N PHE A 67 -7.68 1.72 -5.27
CA PHE A 67 -7.80 0.99 -4.00
C PHE A 67 -9.23 0.99 -3.46
N GLU A 68 -9.99 2.05 -3.66
CA GLU A 68 -11.38 2.12 -3.24
C GLU A 68 -12.32 1.30 -4.15
N LYS A 69 -12.21 1.46 -5.47
CA LYS A 69 -13.15 0.89 -6.43
C LYS A 69 -12.88 -0.59 -6.72
N ASP A 70 -11.61 -0.95 -6.90
CA ASP A 70 -11.22 -2.31 -7.32
C ASP A 70 -10.87 -3.22 -6.15
N LEU A 71 -10.27 -2.67 -5.08
CA LEU A 71 -9.89 -3.43 -3.89
C LEU A 71 -10.84 -3.23 -2.70
N ASN A 72 -11.88 -2.42 -2.86
CA ASN A 72 -12.92 -2.15 -1.85
C ASN A 72 -12.35 -1.69 -0.50
N THR A 73 -11.23 -0.93 -0.53
CA THR A 73 -10.67 -0.37 0.69
C THR A 73 -11.34 0.95 1.04
N LYS A 74 -11.63 1.16 2.31
CA LYS A 74 -12.31 2.37 2.76
C LYS A 74 -11.48 3.62 2.44
N PHE A 75 -12.08 4.55 1.69
CA PHE A 75 -11.47 5.79 1.23
C PHE A 75 -10.16 5.61 0.42
N GLY A 76 -9.99 4.47 -0.22
CA GLY A 76 -8.79 4.21 -1.02
C GLY A 76 -7.49 4.06 -0.20
N SER A 77 -7.59 3.64 1.04
CA SER A 77 -6.43 3.44 1.92
C SER A 77 -5.68 2.17 1.57
N GLY A 78 -4.49 2.27 0.97
CA GLY A 78 -3.69 1.11 0.55
C GLY A 78 -3.19 0.22 1.70
N PHE A 79 -2.97 0.77 2.89
CA PHE A 79 -2.42 0.06 4.06
C PHE A 79 -3.35 0.08 5.28
N SER A 80 -4.64 0.33 5.08
CA SER A 80 -5.63 0.45 6.15
C SER A 80 -5.34 1.67 7.05
N ILE A 81 -5.31 1.50 8.39
CA ILE A 81 -5.09 2.62 9.31
C ILE A 81 -3.62 3.06 9.32
N GLN A 82 -3.41 4.35 9.50
CA GLN A 82 -2.09 4.96 9.51
C GLN A 82 -1.24 4.41 10.68
N PRO A 83 0.07 4.12 10.47
CA PRO A 83 0.93 3.57 11.51
C PRO A 83 1.43 4.65 12.49
N LYS A 84 0.51 5.39 13.11
CA LYS A 84 0.80 6.26 14.25
C LYS A 84 1.00 5.43 15.51
N PHE A 85 1.72 5.97 16.49
CA PHE A 85 1.96 5.28 17.77
C PHE A 85 0.66 4.77 18.41
N THR A 86 -0.39 5.61 18.44
CA THR A 86 -1.71 5.28 19.00
C THR A 86 -2.57 4.36 18.12
N GLN A 87 -2.08 3.93 16.96
CA GLN A 87 -2.76 3.05 16.01
C GLN A 87 -1.85 1.89 15.55
N SER A 88 -0.80 1.60 16.30
CA SER A 88 0.18 0.56 15.97
C SER A 88 0.31 -0.44 17.10
N ALA A 89 0.79 -1.63 16.80
CA ALA A 89 1.04 -2.71 17.73
C ALA A 89 -0.19 -2.99 18.64
N TYR A 90 -0.07 -2.80 19.92
CA TYR A 90 -1.14 -3.04 20.91
C TYR A 90 -2.38 -2.15 20.68
N PHE A 91 -2.19 -0.91 20.21
CA PHE A 91 -3.28 0.05 19.98
C PHE A 91 -4.00 -0.14 18.63
N ARG A 92 -3.62 -1.15 17.86
CA ARG A 92 -4.33 -1.52 16.64
C ARG A 92 -5.59 -2.29 17.01
N PHE A 93 -6.60 -2.29 16.13
CA PHE A 93 -7.83 -3.06 16.39
C PHE A 93 -7.52 -4.51 16.74
N HIS A 94 -8.19 -5.01 17.75
CA HIS A 94 -8.00 -6.38 18.20
C HIS A 94 -8.59 -7.38 17.20
N ASN A 95 -8.07 -8.61 17.24
CA ASN A 95 -8.52 -9.67 16.35
C ASN A 95 -9.86 -10.29 16.79
N LYS A 96 -10.33 -10.02 18.00
CA LYS A 96 -11.66 -10.36 18.50
C LYS A 96 -12.48 -9.09 18.69
N SER A 97 -13.74 -9.12 18.29
CA SER A 97 -14.66 -8.01 18.52
C SER A 97 -14.90 -7.81 20.02
N GLU A 98 -14.89 -6.54 20.43
CA GLU A 98 -15.25 -6.14 21.82
C GLU A 98 -16.76 -5.94 22.00
N ILE A 99 -17.52 -5.95 20.90
CA ILE A 99 -18.97 -5.65 20.90
C ILE A 99 -19.80 -6.88 20.57
N TYR A 100 -19.33 -7.73 19.65
CA TYR A 100 -20.09 -8.87 19.14
C TYR A 100 -19.40 -10.18 19.49
N ASP A 101 -20.11 -11.08 20.12
CA ASP A 101 -19.62 -12.44 20.37
C ASP A 101 -19.49 -13.22 19.05
N GLY A 102 -18.40 -14.00 18.94
CA GLY A 102 -18.13 -14.83 17.78
C GLY A 102 -17.65 -14.09 16.55
N LEU A 103 -17.44 -12.76 16.62
CA LEU A 103 -16.90 -11.97 15.52
C LEU A 103 -15.40 -11.76 15.68
N TYR A 104 -14.64 -12.11 14.65
CA TYR A 104 -13.19 -12.01 14.60
C TYR A 104 -12.71 -11.26 13.36
N PHE A 105 -11.54 -10.63 13.47
CA PHE A 105 -10.95 -9.81 12.41
C PHE A 105 -9.55 -10.28 12.09
N VAL A 106 -9.22 -10.29 10.79
CA VAL A 106 -7.88 -10.54 10.28
C VAL A 106 -7.54 -9.50 9.20
N GLY A 107 -6.26 -9.31 8.92
CA GLY A 107 -5.80 -8.44 7.84
C GLY A 107 -5.03 -7.22 8.30
N ALA A 108 -4.78 -6.29 7.37
CA ALA A 108 -3.94 -5.12 7.59
C ALA A 108 -4.48 -4.13 8.65
N GLY A 109 -5.80 -4.11 8.87
CA GLY A 109 -6.46 -3.23 9.83
C GLY A 109 -6.36 -3.66 11.28
N THR A 110 -5.99 -4.92 11.56
CA THR A 110 -5.94 -5.52 12.89
C THR A 110 -4.51 -5.73 13.39
N HIS A 111 -4.38 -6.15 14.64
CA HIS A 111 -3.09 -6.59 15.17
C HIS A 111 -2.61 -7.87 14.43
N PRO A 112 -1.29 -8.00 14.08
CA PRO A 112 -0.20 -7.07 14.40
C PRO A 112 -0.03 -5.89 13.42
N GLY A 113 -0.65 -5.91 12.23
CA GLY A 113 -0.63 -4.76 11.36
C GLY A 113 -0.46 -5.04 9.87
N ALA A 114 -0.12 -4.00 9.11
CA ALA A 114 0.03 -4.04 7.66
C ALA A 114 1.33 -4.73 7.22
N GLY A 115 1.40 -5.03 5.93
CA GLY A 115 2.48 -5.79 5.30
C GLY A 115 2.17 -7.28 5.27
N VAL A 116 2.66 -7.99 4.23
CA VAL A 116 2.34 -9.42 4.02
C VAL A 116 2.62 -10.27 5.26
N PRO A 117 3.78 -10.16 5.95
CA PRO A 117 4.02 -10.94 7.16
C PRO A 117 3.03 -10.59 8.29
N GLY A 118 2.69 -9.31 8.46
CA GLY A 118 1.73 -8.84 9.46
C GLY A 118 0.33 -9.37 9.20
N VAL A 119 -0.14 -9.28 7.96
CA VAL A 119 -1.45 -9.78 7.54
C VAL A 119 -1.57 -11.28 7.76
N LEU A 120 -0.58 -12.06 7.34
CA LEU A 120 -0.56 -13.51 7.58
C LEU A 120 -0.50 -13.85 9.08
N SER A 121 0.27 -13.08 9.85
CA SER A 121 0.35 -13.28 11.30
C SER A 121 -0.96 -12.94 12.02
N SER A 122 -1.78 -12.03 11.48
CA SER A 122 -3.09 -11.73 12.05
C SER A 122 -4.02 -12.96 12.04
N ALA A 123 -3.93 -13.82 11.03
CA ALA A 123 -4.65 -15.09 11.00
C ALA A 123 -4.13 -16.07 12.07
N LYS A 124 -2.79 -16.15 12.27
CA LYS A 124 -2.20 -17.01 13.31
C LYS A 124 -2.57 -16.58 14.75
N VAL A 125 -2.93 -15.31 14.94
CA VAL A 125 -3.43 -14.86 16.25
C VAL A 125 -4.73 -15.57 16.61
N LEU A 126 -5.59 -15.88 15.62
CA LEU A 126 -6.85 -16.56 15.85
C LEU A 126 -6.65 -17.97 16.45
N ASP A 127 -5.59 -18.69 16.09
CA ASP A 127 -5.27 -20.01 16.65
C ASP A 127 -5.10 -19.99 18.20
N LYS A 128 -4.89 -18.80 18.77
CA LYS A 128 -4.69 -18.62 20.22
C LYS A 128 -5.91 -18.08 20.95
N ILE A 129 -6.89 -17.55 20.22
CA ILE A 129 -8.07 -16.88 20.80
C ILE A 129 -9.39 -17.57 20.43
N LEU A 130 -9.38 -18.54 19.54
CA LEU A 130 -10.45 -19.49 19.23
C LEU A 130 -10.29 -20.76 20.09
#